data_aaf87f9b0f8ea66535e75ee539015c0b
#
_entry.id   aaf87f9b0f8ea66535e75ee539015c0b
#
_cell.length_a   1.000
_cell.length_b   1.000
_cell.length_c   1.000
_cell.angle_alpha   90.00
_cell.angle_beta   90.00
_cell.angle_gamma   90.00
#
_symmetry.space_group_name_H-M   'P 1'
#
loop_
_entity.id
_entity.type
_entity.pdbx_description
1 polymer ?
#
loop_
_entity_poly.entity_id
_entity_poly.type
_entity_poly.pdbx_seq_one_letter_code
_entity_poly.pdbx_strand_id
1 'polypeptide(L)'
;MKRSSMIKGIQLHGWADGPQMVEVAEIAAGSFETVWLSDQLQSRGVAVLLGAIAARTGVGVGTAVTFPFGRNPLEMASSMATLAEFMPEGRRVTMGIGTGGGLVSALMPLQNPIDRVAEFIAMCRLLWQGEAIRMGDYPQICTALGLREDARASFSWTSKPDVRVVVAGAGPKVLEMAGELADGVICASNFPAHSLAAFRSGQFDAVSNLDALDRGRQRSRRGEFTRIYGVNLSVSADRDSACAAARRQATLIVSQQPPENLHRVGFEPSDYAATRAALKAGDGVDAAADLLPQEVADQLVVSGTPGDCIEALAELLGYAEDAGFTEAYIGAPVGPDPREAVELLTSQVLPELR
;
A
#
# COMPACT_ATOMS: atom_id res chain seq x y z
N MET A 1 17.74 -7.16 19.70
CA MET A 1 16.61 -7.33 18.78
C MET A 1 16.17 -5.95 18.28
N LYS A 2 16.26 -5.68 16.97
CA LYS A 2 15.97 -4.35 16.40
C LYS A 2 14.66 -4.32 15.60
N ARG A 3 13.59 -4.95 16.11
CA ARG A 3 12.35 -5.16 15.34
C ARG A 3 11.57 -3.90 14.99
N SER A 4 11.61 -2.87 15.84
CA SER A 4 10.89 -1.62 15.54
C SER A 4 11.60 -0.74 14.52
N SER A 5 12.87 -0.96 14.26
CA SER A 5 13.57 -0.21 13.21
C SER A 5 13.03 -0.50 11.81
N MET A 6 12.26 -1.58 11.63
CA MET A 6 11.56 -1.87 10.38
C MET A 6 10.31 -1.01 10.17
N ILE A 7 9.54 -0.70 11.22
CA ILE A 7 8.30 0.08 11.09
C ILE A 7 8.65 1.55 10.89
N LYS A 8 8.70 1.97 9.64
CA LYS A 8 9.04 3.33 9.24
C LYS A 8 7.85 4.16 8.78
N GLY A 9 6.72 3.52 8.50
CA GLY A 9 5.58 4.21 7.93
C GLY A 9 4.25 3.85 8.56
N ILE A 10 3.28 4.73 8.33
CA ILE A 10 1.87 4.49 8.61
C ILE A 10 1.04 4.87 7.40
N GLN A 11 0.06 4.04 7.05
CA GLN A 11 -0.88 4.30 5.97
C GLN A 11 -2.20 4.82 6.53
N LEU A 12 -2.58 6.01 6.10
CA LEU A 12 -3.87 6.60 6.41
C LEU A 12 -4.81 6.48 5.21
N HIS A 13 -6.09 6.34 5.47
CA HIS A 13 -7.10 6.26 4.42
C HIS A 13 -7.85 7.59 4.30
N GLY A 14 -8.03 8.08 3.09
CA GLY A 14 -8.71 9.34 2.79
C GLY A 14 -10.23 9.35 3.06
N TRP A 15 -10.70 8.61 4.08
CA TRP A 15 -12.12 8.49 4.44
C TRP A 15 -12.51 9.46 5.56
N ALA A 16 -11.59 9.82 6.46
CA ALA A 16 -11.78 10.91 7.40
C ALA A 16 -11.75 12.26 6.65
N ASP A 17 -12.26 13.33 7.24
CA ASP A 17 -12.14 14.65 6.61
C ASP A 17 -10.67 15.13 6.54
N GLY A 18 -10.39 16.06 5.64
CA GLY A 18 -9.03 16.51 5.37
C GLY A 18 -8.29 17.05 6.60
N PRO A 19 -8.90 17.95 7.40
CA PRO A 19 -8.30 18.44 8.64
C PRO A 19 -7.97 17.32 9.62
N GLN A 20 -8.88 16.38 9.88
CA GLN A 20 -8.63 15.22 10.74
C GLN A 20 -7.47 14.37 10.25
N MET A 21 -7.38 14.15 8.93
CA MET A 21 -6.25 13.41 8.32
C MET A 21 -4.91 14.10 8.60
N VAL A 22 -4.86 15.43 8.52
CA VAL A 22 -3.65 16.20 8.81
C VAL A 22 -3.30 16.14 10.31
N GLU A 23 -4.28 16.25 11.21
CA GLU A 23 -4.07 16.12 12.66
C GLU A 23 -3.51 14.74 13.03
N VAL A 24 -4.07 13.66 12.46
CA VAL A 24 -3.57 12.31 12.69
C VAL A 24 -2.14 12.14 12.14
N ALA A 25 -1.84 12.74 10.99
CA ALA A 25 -0.49 12.75 10.44
C ALA A 25 0.51 13.55 11.31
N GLU A 26 0.09 14.62 11.96
CA GLU A 26 0.90 15.38 12.93
C GLU A 26 1.30 14.52 14.13
N ILE A 27 0.35 13.73 14.68
CA ILE A 27 0.64 12.77 15.75
C ILE A 27 1.64 11.70 15.27
N ALA A 28 1.44 11.19 14.08
CA ALA A 28 2.29 10.15 13.48
C ALA A 28 3.71 10.62 13.20
N ALA A 29 3.91 11.88 12.79
CA ALA A 29 5.18 12.42 12.32
C ALA A 29 6.32 12.35 13.35
N GLY A 30 5.99 12.30 14.65
CA GLY A 30 6.98 12.14 15.73
C GLY A 30 7.61 10.73 15.82
N SER A 31 6.95 9.72 15.24
CA SER A 31 7.34 8.32 15.40
C SER A 31 7.55 7.57 14.08
N PHE A 32 7.01 8.08 12.98
CA PHE A 32 7.11 7.49 11.66
C PHE A 32 7.94 8.37 10.71
N GLU A 33 8.67 7.74 9.82
CA GLU A 33 9.47 8.42 8.79
C GLU A 33 8.63 8.81 7.57
N THR A 34 7.53 8.08 7.32
CA THR A 34 6.67 8.27 6.14
C THR A 34 5.19 8.10 6.49
N VAL A 35 4.37 9.03 6.04
CA VAL A 35 2.91 8.89 6.00
C VAL A 35 2.50 8.51 4.58
N TRP A 36 1.82 7.38 4.48
CA TRP A 36 1.30 6.86 3.23
C TRP A 36 -0.20 7.14 3.12
N LEU A 37 -0.66 7.52 1.93
CA LEU A 37 -2.08 7.63 1.65
C LEU A 37 -2.51 6.65 0.56
N SER A 38 -3.64 5.98 0.78
CA SER A 38 -4.27 5.21 -0.30
C SER A 38 -4.90 6.17 -1.31
N ASP A 39 -4.60 5.94 -2.58
CA ASP A 39 -5.23 6.67 -3.68
C ASP A 39 -6.43 5.86 -4.21
N GLN A 40 -7.62 6.39 -4.06
CA GLN A 40 -8.87 5.76 -4.52
C GLN A 40 -9.71 6.80 -5.25
N LEU A 41 -10.31 6.42 -6.39
CA LEU A 41 -11.08 7.35 -7.23
C LEU A 41 -12.24 8.02 -6.50
N GLN A 42 -12.79 7.35 -5.49
CA GLN A 42 -13.95 7.82 -4.72
C GLN A 42 -13.57 8.46 -3.38
N SER A 43 -12.29 8.52 -3.03
CA SER A 43 -11.80 9.16 -1.82
C SER A 43 -11.30 10.58 -2.09
N ARG A 44 -10.79 11.22 -1.06
CA ARG A 44 -10.20 12.57 -1.17
C ARG A 44 -8.97 12.57 -2.04
N GLY A 45 -8.73 13.68 -2.75
CA GLY A 45 -7.61 13.84 -3.67
C GLY A 45 -6.26 13.62 -2.99
N VAL A 46 -5.57 12.54 -3.35
CA VAL A 46 -4.34 12.08 -2.69
C VAL A 46 -3.24 13.14 -2.71
N ALA A 47 -3.00 13.80 -3.85
CA ALA A 47 -1.95 14.82 -3.96
C ALA A 47 -2.23 16.05 -3.08
N VAL A 48 -3.50 16.45 -2.95
CA VAL A 48 -3.92 17.58 -2.09
C VAL A 48 -3.64 17.26 -0.62
N LEU A 49 -4.03 16.07 -0.16
CA LEU A 49 -3.78 15.65 1.23
C LEU A 49 -2.29 15.44 1.52
N LEU A 50 -1.54 14.82 0.62
CA LEU A 50 -0.10 14.66 0.78
C LEU A 50 0.61 16.02 0.87
N GLY A 51 0.18 17.01 0.06
CA GLY A 51 0.70 18.37 0.13
C GLY A 51 0.40 19.05 1.48
N ALA A 52 -0.82 18.90 1.98
CA ALA A 52 -1.20 19.45 3.29
C ALA A 52 -0.40 18.82 4.44
N ILE A 53 -0.25 17.48 4.42
CA ILE A 53 0.54 16.73 5.41
C ILE A 53 2.02 17.13 5.33
N ALA A 54 2.60 17.15 4.14
CA ALA A 54 3.99 17.53 3.93
C ALA A 54 4.31 18.93 4.48
N ALA A 55 3.47 19.91 4.14
CA ALA A 55 3.64 21.29 4.57
C ALA A 55 3.49 21.50 6.09
N ARG A 56 2.67 20.66 6.75
CA ARG A 56 2.41 20.77 8.20
C ARG A 56 3.41 20.00 9.04
N THR A 57 3.90 18.87 8.56
CA THR A 57 4.65 17.92 9.39
C THR A 57 6.11 17.79 9.00
N GLY A 58 6.44 18.03 7.75
CA GLY A 58 7.77 17.74 7.20
C GLY A 58 8.11 16.23 7.17
N VAL A 59 7.15 15.34 7.45
CA VAL A 59 7.35 13.89 7.34
C VAL A 59 7.45 13.48 5.87
N GLY A 60 8.17 12.41 5.55
CA GLY A 60 8.14 11.82 4.22
C GLY A 60 6.72 11.42 3.84
N VAL A 61 6.34 11.58 2.58
CA VAL A 61 4.98 11.28 2.12
C VAL A 61 4.98 10.34 0.93
N GLY A 62 3.94 9.53 0.81
CA GLY A 62 3.83 8.63 -0.33
C GLY A 62 2.43 8.11 -0.59
N THR A 63 2.25 7.55 -1.79
CA THR A 63 1.02 6.82 -2.13
C THR A 63 1.18 5.33 -1.84
N ALA A 64 0.20 4.71 -1.20
CA ALA A 64 0.12 3.27 -1.01
C ALA A 64 -1.32 2.77 -1.32
N VAL A 65 -1.64 2.62 -2.59
CA VAL A 65 -0.86 2.97 -3.80
C VAL A 65 -1.73 3.72 -4.79
N THR A 66 -1.10 4.50 -5.70
CA THR A 66 -1.77 5.00 -6.89
C THR A 66 -1.82 3.93 -8.00
N PHE A 67 -2.47 4.21 -9.11
CA PHE A 67 -2.67 3.27 -10.21
C PHE A 67 -2.82 4.00 -11.56
N PRO A 68 -2.51 3.33 -12.70
CA PRO A 68 -2.53 3.98 -14.01
C PRO A 68 -3.93 4.09 -14.66
N PHE A 69 -4.99 3.74 -13.92
CA PHE A 69 -6.36 3.76 -14.41
C PHE A 69 -7.11 4.96 -13.82
N GLY A 70 -7.53 5.89 -14.68
CA GLY A 70 -8.15 7.13 -14.24
C GLY A 70 -7.18 8.14 -13.62
N ARG A 71 -5.87 7.91 -13.74
CA ARG A 71 -4.80 8.87 -13.38
C ARG A 71 -3.96 9.19 -14.60
N ASN A 72 -3.61 10.46 -14.75
CA ASN A 72 -2.75 10.93 -15.82
C ASN A 72 -1.29 10.94 -15.32
N PRO A 73 -0.33 10.28 -16.01
CA PRO A 73 1.07 10.28 -15.59
C PRO A 73 1.71 11.67 -15.62
N LEU A 74 1.26 12.60 -16.48
CA LEU A 74 1.76 13.97 -16.49
C LEU A 74 1.37 14.71 -15.20
N GLU A 75 0.10 14.58 -14.79
CA GLU A 75 -0.39 15.17 -13.55
C GLU A 75 0.28 14.56 -12.33
N MET A 76 0.39 13.23 -12.29
CA MET A 76 1.02 12.53 -11.17
C MET A 76 2.50 12.87 -11.08
N ALA A 77 3.23 12.88 -12.19
CA ALA A 77 4.64 13.26 -12.18
C ALA A 77 4.84 14.71 -11.71
N SER A 78 3.99 15.64 -12.16
CA SER A 78 4.01 17.03 -11.71
C SER A 78 3.73 17.14 -10.22
N SER A 79 2.69 16.45 -9.73
CA SER A 79 2.32 16.46 -8.32
C SER A 79 3.44 15.92 -7.42
N MET A 80 4.06 14.79 -7.79
CA MET A 80 5.15 14.19 -7.00
C MET A 80 6.41 15.07 -7.03
N ALA A 81 6.74 15.68 -8.14
CA ALA A 81 7.85 16.62 -8.24
C ALA A 81 7.62 17.87 -7.40
N THR A 82 6.41 18.44 -7.44
CA THR A 82 6.04 19.59 -6.61
C THR A 82 6.08 19.23 -5.12
N LEU A 83 5.58 18.06 -4.73
CA LEU A 83 5.68 17.58 -3.35
C LEU A 83 7.13 17.48 -2.86
N ALA A 84 8.05 17.07 -3.74
CA ALA A 84 9.47 16.97 -3.38
C ALA A 84 10.09 18.32 -3.03
N GLU A 85 9.58 19.43 -3.56
CA GLU A 85 10.02 20.78 -3.20
C GLU A 85 9.68 21.17 -1.74
N PHE A 86 8.71 20.51 -1.13
CA PHE A 86 8.32 20.71 0.27
C PHE A 86 9.05 19.79 1.25
N MET A 87 9.85 18.84 0.76
CA MET A 87 10.50 17.86 1.64
C MET A 87 11.75 18.46 2.32
N PRO A 88 11.84 18.36 3.65
CA PRO A 88 13.08 18.67 4.36
C PRO A 88 14.21 17.71 3.95
N GLU A 89 15.45 18.14 4.19
CA GLU A 89 16.62 17.28 3.96
C GLU A 89 16.49 15.92 4.68
N GLY A 90 16.81 14.84 3.98
CA GLY A 90 16.69 13.47 4.49
C GLY A 90 15.26 12.89 4.46
N ARG A 91 14.26 13.66 4.03
CA ARG A 91 12.91 13.18 3.78
C ARG A 91 12.63 13.11 2.28
N ARG A 92 11.77 12.20 1.87
CA ARG A 92 11.48 12.02 0.44
C ARG A 92 10.02 11.77 0.14
N VAL A 93 9.66 12.01 -1.10
CA VAL A 93 8.38 11.60 -1.68
C VAL A 93 8.51 10.20 -2.26
N THR A 94 7.51 9.37 -2.04
CA THR A 94 7.46 8.04 -2.64
C THR A 94 6.19 7.86 -3.47
N MET A 95 6.34 7.60 -4.75
CA MET A 95 5.25 7.17 -5.60
C MET A 95 5.11 5.65 -5.50
N GLY A 96 4.20 5.19 -4.64
CA GLY A 96 3.78 3.80 -4.64
C GLY A 96 2.69 3.60 -5.68
N ILE A 97 2.88 2.66 -6.59
CA ILE A 97 1.97 2.37 -7.70
C ILE A 97 1.64 0.88 -7.79
N GLY A 98 0.42 0.57 -8.17
CA GLY A 98 -0.04 -0.81 -8.38
C GLY A 98 -0.91 -0.95 -9.61
N THR A 99 -1.33 -2.16 -9.90
CA THR A 99 -2.16 -2.47 -11.08
C THR A 99 -3.63 -2.07 -10.93
N GLY A 100 -4.01 -1.51 -9.78
CA GLY A 100 -5.41 -1.27 -9.43
C GLY A 100 -6.06 -2.48 -8.74
N GLY A 101 -6.90 -2.22 -7.76
CA GLY A 101 -7.60 -3.23 -6.97
C GLY A 101 -9.10 -3.24 -7.21
N GLY A 102 -9.83 -3.92 -6.33
CA GLY A 102 -11.26 -4.18 -6.46
C GLY A 102 -12.13 -2.94 -6.75
N LEU A 103 -11.88 -1.81 -6.09
CA LEU A 103 -12.65 -0.58 -6.33
C LEU A 103 -12.41 -0.01 -7.74
N VAL A 104 -11.18 -0.08 -8.24
CA VAL A 104 -10.86 0.42 -9.59
C VAL A 104 -11.46 -0.51 -10.64
N SER A 105 -11.33 -1.84 -10.45
CA SER A 105 -11.88 -2.84 -11.37
C SER A 105 -13.42 -2.83 -11.42
N ALA A 106 -14.07 -2.42 -10.33
CA ALA A 106 -15.52 -2.25 -10.31
C ALA A 106 -16.01 -1.05 -11.14
N LEU A 107 -15.16 -0.05 -11.35
CA LEU A 107 -15.49 1.16 -12.10
C LEU A 107 -15.07 1.09 -13.56
N MET A 108 -14.01 0.39 -13.88
CA MET A 108 -13.46 0.34 -15.22
C MET A 108 -12.67 -0.95 -15.51
N PRO A 109 -12.59 -1.39 -16.78
CA PRO A 109 -11.82 -2.57 -17.14
C PRO A 109 -10.31 -2.31 -17.00
N LEU A 110 -9.61 -3.25 -16.34
CA LEU A 110 -8.16 -3.21 -16.17
C LEU A 110 -7.46 -3.91 -17.35
N GLN A 111 -7.35 -3.22 -18.48
CA GLN A 111 -6.66 -3.74 -19.67
C GLN A 111 -5.15 -3.53 -19.55
N ASN A 112 -4.37 -4.58 -19.82
CA ASN A 112 -2.90 -4.56 -19.81
C ASN A 112 -2.30 -3.87 -18.57
N PRO A 113 -2.72 -4.26 -17.33
CA PRO A 113 -2.42 -3.48 -16.13
C PRO A 113 -0.92 -3.38 -15.84
N ILE A 114 -0.15 -4.42 -16.13
CA ILE A 114 1.30 -4.44 -15.87
C ILE A 114 2.02 -3.50 -16.83
N ASP A 115 1.71 -3.59 -18.13
CA ASP A 115 2.33 -2.73 -19.14
C ASP A 115 1.99 -1.24 -18.90
N ARG A 116 0.75 -0.96 -18.46
CA ARG A 116 0.37 0.42 -18.08
C ARG A 116 1.16 0.94 -16.87
N VAL A 117 1.39 0.11 -15.86
CA VAL A 117 2.25 0.50 -14.71
C VAL A 117 3.67 0.76 -15.20
N ALA A 118 4.21 -0.10 -16.05
CA ALA A 118 5.57 0.07 -16.59
C ALA A 118 5.72 1.36 -17.39
N GLU A 119 4.78 1.63 -18.31
CA GLU A 119 4.76 2.89 -19.10
C GLU A 119 4.60 4.11 -18.19
N PHE A 120 3.71 4.04 -17.19
CA PHE A 120 3.48 5.13 -16.25
C PHE A 120 4.76 5.49 -15.47
N ILE A 121 5.46 4.49 -14.96
CA ILE A 121 6.74 4.67 -14.26
C ILE A 121 7.78 5.30 -15.20
N ALA A 122 7.90 4.79 -16.45
CA ALA A 122 8.86 5.28 -17.41
C ALA A 122 8.61 6.76 -17.77
N MET A 123 7.35 7.12 -18.03
CA MET A 123 6.95 8.51 -18.30
C MET A 123 7.28 9.43 -17.14
N CYS A 124 6.88 9.08 -15.92
CA CYS A 124 7.17 9.90 -14.74
C CYS A 124 8.67 10.15 -14.57
N ARG A 125 9.50 9.10 -14.70
CA ARG A 125 10.95 9.22 -14.52
C ARG A 125 11.63 10.14 -15.53
N LEU A 126 11.26 10.06 -16.81
CA LEU A 126 11.82 10.93 -17.84
C LEU A 126 11.38 12.38 -17.64
N LEU A 127 10.11 12.59 -17.27
CA LEU A 127 9.61 13.92 -16.94
C LEU A 127 10.35 14.56 -15.75
N TRP A 128 10.65 13.78 -14.70
CA TRP A 128 11.44 14.26 -13.55
C TRP A 128 12.89 14.59 -13.92
N GLN A 129 13.43 13.97 -14.97
CA GLN A 129 14.75 14.31 -15.51
C GLN A 129 14.74 15.55 -16.40
N GLY A 130 13.55 16.10 -16.69
CA GLY A 130 13.36 17.21 -17.62
C GLY A 130 13.43 16.79 -19.09
N GLU A 131 13.39 15.47 -19.34
CA GLU A 131 13.44 14.95 -20.71
C GLU A 131 12.08 15.09 -21.41
N ALA A 132 12.11 15.31 -22.72
CA ALA A 132 10.91 15.32 -23.53
C ALA A 132 10.50 13.89 -23.89
N ILE A 133 9.24 13.54 -23.58
CA ILE A 133 8.63 12.27 -23.96
C ILE A 133 7.69 12.47 -25.15
N ARG A 134 7.60 11.47 -26.04
CA ARG A 134 6.61 11.41 -27.12
C ARG A 134 5.52 10.43 -26.71
N MET A 135 4.23 10.84 -26.80
CA MET A 135 3.10 10.04 -26.30
C MET A 135 2.99 8.68 -27.00
N GLY A 136 3.27 8.60 -28.30
CA GLY A 136 3.21 7.35 -29.06
C GLY A 136 4.23 6.29 -28.66
N ASP A 137 5.26 6.64 -27.86
CA ASP A 137 6.22 5.68 -27.32
C ASP A 137 5.64 4.91 -26.12
N TYR A 138 4.44 5.30 -25.63
CA TYR A 138 3.70 4.73 -24.50
C TYR A 138 2.27 4.33 -24.91
N PRO A 139 2.11 3.30 -25.77
CA PRO A 139 0.85 3.02 -26.45
C PRO A 139 -0.29 2.66 -25.48
N GLN A 140 -0.02 2.02 -24.34
CA GLN A 140 -1.06 1.67 -23.37
C GLN A 140 -1.64 2.91 -22.69
N ILE A 141 -0.80 3.84 -22.30
CA ILE A 141 -1.22 5.12 -21.69
C ILE A 141 -1.83 6.04 -22.76
N CYS A 142 -1.19 6.16 -23.92
CA CYS A 142 -1.63 7.00 -25.02
C CYS A 142 -3.07 6.65 -25.45
N THR A 143 -3.32 5.36 -25.68
CA THR A 143 -4.66 4.86 -26.06
C THR A 143 -5.67 5.08 -24.92
N ALA A 144 -5.30 4.75 -23.68
CA ALA A 144 -6.21 4.82 -22.54
C ALA A 144 -6.68 6.23 -22.22
N LEU A 145 -5.83 7.23 -22.44
CA LEU A 145 -6.12 8.64 -22.18
C LEU A 145 -6.54 9.43 -23.43
N GLY A 146 -6.61 8.78 -24.58
CA GLY A 146 -6.94 9.44 -25.85
C GLY A 146 -5.94 10.52 -26.24
N LEU A 147 -4.65 10.32 -25.96
CA LEU A 147 -3.60 11.28 -26.27
C LEU A 147 -3.21 11.20 -27.76
N ARG A 148 -2.69 12.29 -28.29
CA ARG A 148 -2.15 12.31 -29.67
C ARG A 148 -0.76 11.66 -29.66
N GLU A 149 -0.54 10.68 -30.52
CA GLU A 149 0.72 9.94 -30.62
C GLU A 149 1.93 10.82 -30.99
N ASP A 150 1.71 11.86 -31.77
CA ASP A 150 2.74 12.82 -32.17
C ASP A 150 3.04 13.90 -31.12
N ALA A 151 2.20 14.02 -30.09
CA ALA A 151 2.38 15.00 -29.01
C ALA A 151 3.61 14.69 -28.16
N ARG A 152 4.24 15.78 -27.67
CA ARG A 152 5.38 15.71 -26.75
C ARG A 152 5.06 16.47 -25.47
N ALA A 153 5.65 16.03 -24.38
CA ALA A 153 5.60 16.72 -23.09
C ALA A 153 6.96 16.71 -22.41
N SER A 154 7.27 17.75 -21.65
CA SER A 154 8.45 17.84 -20.79
C SER A 154 8.18 18.81 -19.66
N PHE A 155 8.95 18.71 -18.57
CA PHE A 155 8.90 19.65 -17.46
C PHE A 155 10.15 20.54 -17.48
N SER A 156 10.02 21.78 -17.95
CA SER A 156 11.12 22.74 -17.98
C SER A 156 11.47 23.33 -16.61
N TRP A 157 10.59 23.14 -15.61
CA TRP A 157 10.72 23.70 -14.27
C TRP A 157 11.29 22.70 -13.23
N THR A 158 11.39 21.41 -13.57
CA THR A 158 11.83 20.40 -12.62
C THR A 158 13.32 20.47 -12.32
N SER A 159 13.68 20.30 -11.06
CA SER A 159 15.06 20.28 -10.55
C SER A 159 15.59 18.85 -10.35
N LYS A 160 15.05 17.86 -11.04
CA LYS A 160 15.36 16.43 -10.88
C LYS A 160 15.03 15.95 -9.45
N PRO A 161 13.75 15.96 -9.07
CA PRO A 161 13.33 15.64 -7.72
C PRO A 161 13.72 14.20 -7.32
N ASP A 162 14.10 14.01 -6.05
CA ASP A 162 14.29 12.68 -5.48
C ASP A 162 12.94 12.04 -5.15
N VAL A 163 12.30 11.45 -6.14
CA VAL A 163 11.06 10.69 -5.98
C VAL A 163 11.35 9.20 -6.09
N ARG A 164 11.18 8.48 -4.99
CA ARG A 164 11.27 7.02 -4.95
C ARG A 164 10.02 6.39 -5.60
N VAL A 165 10.21 5.38 -6.43
CA VAL A 165 9.12 4.61 -7.03
C VAL A 165 9.09 3.22 -6.42
N VAL A 166 7.97 2.84 -5.81
CA VAL A 166 7.75 1.48 -5.32
C VAL A 166 6.51 0.88 -5.95
N VAL A 167 6.56 -0.42 -6.27
CA VAL A 167 5.43 -1.12 -6.90
C VAL A 167 4.79 -2.05 -5.90
N ALA A 168 3.46 -2.02 -5.79
CA ALA A 168 2.72 -2.96 -4.96
C ALA A 168 2.10 -4.08 -5.78
N GLY A 169 2.22 -5.31 -5.30
CA GLY A 169 1.61 -6.47 -5.91
C GLY A 169 2.01 -7.77 -5.23
N ALA A 170 1.38 -8.87 -5.66
CA ALA A 170 1.64 -10.20 -5.16
C ALA A 170 1.82 -11.26 -6.28
N GLY A 171 1.39 -10.96 -7.50
CA GLY A 171 1.52 -11.89 -8.61
C GLY A 171 2.93 -11.90 -9.21
N PRO A 172 3.39 -13.03 -9.79
CA PRO A 172 4.78 -13.18 -10.23
C PRO A 172 5.16 -12.17 -11.32
N LYS A 173 4.28 -11.86 -12.26
CA LYS A 173 4.58 -10.90 -13.35
C LYS A 173 4.75 -9.47 -12.84
N VAL A 174 3.91 -9.02 -11.90
CA VAL A 174 4.03 -7.67 -11.33
C VAL A 174 5.25 -7.56 -10.43
N LEU A 175 5.60 -8.60 -9.68
CA LEU A 175 6.80 -8.62 -8.85
C LEU A 175 8.08 -8.63 -9.71
N GLU A 176 8.10 -9.39 -10.79
CA GLU A 176 9.23 -9.39 -11.73
C GLU A 176 9.43 -8.01 -12.36
N MET A 177 8.37 -7.36 -12.84
CA MET A 177 8.40 -5.99 -13.34
C MET A 177 8.85 -4.99 -12.25
N ALA A 178 8.36 -5.14 -11.01
CA ALA A 178 8.78 -4.31 -9.88
C ALA A 178 10.28 -4.42 -9.62
N GLY A 179 10.82 -5.65 -9.60
CA GLY A 179 12.25 -5.90 -9.45
C GLY A 179 13.09 -5.22 -10.52
N GLU A 180 12.63 -5.19 -11.75
CA GLU A 180 13.36 -4.61 -12.88
C GLU A 180 13.27 -3.08 -12.90
N LEU A 181 12.09 -2.51 -12.69
CA LEU A 181 11.81 -1.09 -12.98
C LEU A 181 11.73 -0.19 -11.75
N ALA A 182 11.44 -0.70 -10.56
CA ALA A 182 11.18 0.11 -9.37
C ALA A 182 12.43 0.31 -8.48
N ASP A 183 12.32 1.18 -7.49
CA ASP A 183 13.31 1.38 -6.42
C ASP A 183 12.94 0.54 -5.18
N GLY A 184 11.80 -0.12 -5.21
CA GLY A 184 11.34 -1.01 -4.16
C GLY A 184 10.02 -1.68 -4.48
N VAL A 185 9.58 -2.56 -3.59
CA VAL A 185 8.32 -3.28 -3.68
C VAL A 185 7.54 -3.15 -2.38
N ILE A 186 6.22 -3.08 -2.47
CA ILE A 186 5.30 -3.23 -1.35
C ILE A 186 4.63 -4.60 -1.46
N CYS A 187 4.87 -5.45 -0.47
CA CYS A 187 4.14 -6.68 -0.24
C CYS A 187 3.29 -6.49 1.02
N ALA A 188 1.99 -6.45 0.87
CA ALA A 188 1.12 -6.11 1.99
C ALA A 188 0.24 -7.30 2.41
N SER A 189 -0.07 -7.39 3.69
CA SER A 189 -0.85 -8.47 4.28
C SER A 189 -2.33 -8.53 3.82
N ASN A 190 -2.78 -7.54 3.05
CA ASN A 190 -4.06 -7.60 2.34
C ASN A 190 -4.06 -8.58 1.14
N PHE A 191 -2.88 -9.06 0.74
CA PHE A 191 -2.77 -10.21 -0.16
C PHE A 191 -2.55 -11.48 0.67
N PRO A 192 -3.40 -12.53 0.54
CA PRO A 192 -3.25 -13.77 1.32
C PRO A 192 -1.84 -14.36 1.25
N ALA A 193 -1.19 -14.31 0.09
CA ALA A 193 0.18 -14.76 -0.10
C ALA A 193 1.24 -14.04 0.77
N HIS A 194 0.91 -12.87 1.32
CA HIS A 194 1.78 -12.07 2.18
C HIS A 194 1.17 -11.86 3.58
N SER A 195 0.11 -12.59 3.92
CA SER A 195 -0.57 -12.49 5.21
C SER A 195 0.12 -13.34 6.29
N LEU A 196 -0.30 -13.15 7.54
CA LEU A 196 0.12 -13.98 8.66
C LEU A 196 -0.25 -15.46 8.44
N ALA A 197 -1.39 -15.73 7.74
CA ALA A 197 -1.77 -17.09 7.35
C ALA A 197 -0.70 -17.77 6.49
N ALA A 198 -0.12 -17.07 5.52
CA ALA A 198 0.94 -17.62 4.66
C ALA A 198 2.19 -17.99 5.47
N PHE A 199 2.59 -17.15 6.43
CA PHE A 199 3.73 -17.44 7.30
C PHE A 199 3.44 -18.61 8.24
N ARG A 200 2.32 -18.58 8.95
CA ARG A 200 1.96 -19.64 9.94
C ARG A 200 1.71 -21.00 9.30
N SER A 201 1.18 -21.04 8.09
CA SER A 201 0.99 -22.29 7.34
C SER A 201 2.30 -22.85 6.75
N GLY A 202 3.41 -22.11 6.81
CA GLY A 202 4.66 -22.47 6.16
C GLY A 202 4.62 -22.42 4.64
N GLN A 203 3.61 -21.78 4.06
CA GLN A 203 3.43 -21.67 2.61
C GLN A 203 4.05 -20.40 2.01
N PHE A 204 4.54 -19.48 2.84
CA PHE A 204 4.98 -18.16 2.39
C PHE A 204 5.95 -18.24 1.21
N ASP A 205 7.00 -19.03 1.28
CA ASP A 205 7.99 -19.15 0.20
C ASP A 205 7.39 -19.66 -1.11
N ALA A 206 6.40 -20.57 -1.01
CA ALA A 206 5.75 -21.15 -2.18
C ALA A 206 4.72 -20.20 -2.83
N VAL A 207 4.15 -19.25 -2.09
CA VAL A 207 3.05 -18.40 -2.57
C VAL A 207 3.43 -16.93 -2.74
N SER A 208 4.50 -16.46 -2.08
CA SER A 208 4.90 -15.04 -2.07
C SER A 208 5.40 -14.52 -3.40
N ASN A 209 5.86 -15.40 -4.29
CA ASN A 209 6.47 -15.06 -5.59
C ASN A 209 7.70 -14.13 -5.50
N LEU A 210 8.41 -14.11 -4.37
CA LEU A 210 9.62 -13.27 -4.21
C LEU A 210 10.77 -13.71 -5.13
N ASP A 211 10.80 -14.96 -5.57
CA ASP A 211 11.70 -15.44 -6.61
C ASP A 211 11.54 -14.71 -7.95
N ALA A 212 10.30 -14.33 -8.30
CA ALA A 212 10.03 -13.53 -9.48
C ALA A 212 10.57 -12.09 -9.32
N LEU A 213 10.43 -11.51 -8.11
CA LEU A 213 11.05 -10.23 -7.78
C LEU A 213 12.56 -10.27 -7.98
N ASP A 214 13.20 -11.33 -7.49
CA ASP A 214 14.66 -11.48 -7.59
C ASP A 214 15.13 -11.66 -9.04
N ARG A 215 14.38 -12.39 -9.88
CA ARG A 215 14.63 -12.45 -11.33
C ARG A 215 14.58 -11.06 -11.99
N GLY A 216 13.60 -10.25 -11.62
CA GLY A 216 13.50 -8.85 -12.09
C GLY A 216 14.71 -8.02 -11.63
N ARG A 217 15.12 -8.16 -10.37
CA ARG A 217 16.29 -7.47 -9.83
C ARG A 217 17.59 -7.79 -10.56
N GLN A 218 17.79 -9.01 -10.99
CA GLN A 218 18.96 -9.41 -11.77
C GLN A 218 19.08 -8.67 -13.12
N ARG A 219 17.96 -8.23 -13.69
CA ARG A 219 17.93 -7.43 -14.94
C ARG A 219 17.99 -5.92 -14.69
N SER A 220 17.76 -5.50 -13.46
CA SER A 220 17.71 -4.09 -13.10
C SER A 220 19.10 -3.45 -13.15
N ARG A 221 19.15 -2.22 -13.67
CA ARG A 221 20.35 -1.35 -13.61
C ARG A 221 20.27 -0.35 -12.44
N ARG A 222 19.24 -0.45 -11.60
CA ARG A 222 19.03 0.42 -10.46
C ARG A 222 19.82 -0.05 -9.25
N GLY A 223 20.27 0.91 -8.41
CA GLY A 223 21.08 0.65 -7.23
C GLY A 223 20.30 0.00 -6.08
N GLU A 224 20.16 0.72 -4.98
CA GLU A 224 19.43 0.25 -3.80
C GLU A 224 17.98 -0.14 -4.13
N PHE A 225 17.50 -1.16 -3.43
CA PHE A 225 16.14 -1.65 -3.59
C PHE A 225 15.55 -2.00 -2.23
N THR A 226 14.37 -1.46 -1.95
CA THR A 226 13.70 -1.65 -0.66
C THR A 226 12.57 -2.67 -0.78
N ARG A 227 12.53 -3.66 0.11
CA ARG A 227 11.37 -4.53 0.30
C ARG A 227 10.57 -4.00 1.48
N ILE A 228 9.35 -3.52 1.21
CA ILE A 228 8.45 -2.90 2.19
C ILE A 228 7.34 -3.87 2.51
N TYR A 229 7.15 -4.17 3.79
CA TYR A 229 6.06 -5.01 4.27
C TYR A 229 4.92 -4.14 4.82
N GLY A 230 3.73 -4.29 4.26
CA GLY A 230 2.52 -3.60 4.73
C GLY A 230 1.74 -4.47 5.70
N VAL A 231 1.63 -4.06 6.95
CA VAL A 231 0.91 -4.79 8.00
C VAL A 231 -0.48 -4.22 8.17
N ASN A 232 -1.53 -5.01 7.91
CA ASN A 232 -2.87 -4.64 8.32
C ASN A 232 -3.00 -4.77 9.84
N LEU A 233 -3.44 -3.68 10.47
CA LEU A 233 -3.54 -3.64 11.94
C LEU A 233 -4.77 -2.85 12.39
N SER A 234 -5.37 -3.27 13.49
CA SER A 234 -6.42 -2.55 14.22
C SER A 234 -6.10 -2.55 15.71
N VAL A 235 -5.78 -1.37 16.27
CA VAL A 235 -5.53 -1.20 17.70
C VAL A 235 -6.55 -0.28 18.34
N SER A 236 -7.01 -0.62 19.54
CA SER A 236 -7.82 0.23 20.42
C SER A 236 -7.59 -0.15 21.88
N ALA A 237 -7.93 0.74 22.80
CA ALA A 237 -8.01 0.40 24.22
C ALA A 237 -9.12 -0.64 24.50
N ASP A 238 -10.17 -0.66 23.68
CA ASP A 238 -11.23 -1.66 23.68
C ASP A 238 -10.95 -2.74 22.63
N ARG A 239 -10.63 -3.95 23.12
CA ARG A 239 -10.33 -5.12 22.29
C ARG A 239 -11.45 -5.47 21.31
N ASP A 240 -12.70 -5.43 21.76
CA ASP A 240 -13.84 -5.85 20.94
C ASP A 240 -14.03 -4.89 19.75
N SER A 241 -13.88 -3.59 19.99
CA SER A 241 -13.89 -2.57 18.94
C SER A 241 -12.75 -2.75 17.92
N ALA A 242 -11.54 -3.05 18.40
CA ALA A 242 -10.40 -3.35 17.55
C ALA A 242 -10.65 -4.57 16.67
N CYS A 243 -11.14 -5.66 17.26
CA CYS A 243 -11.48 -6.90 16.54
C CYS A 243 -12.61 -6.69 15.53
N ALA A 244 -13.63 -5.90 15.86
CA ALA A 244 -14.71 -5.60 14.93
C ALA A 244 -14.20 -4.83 13.70
N ALA A 245 -13.33 -3.83 13.88
CA ALA A 245 -12.71 -3.10 12.78
C ALA A 245 -11.79 -4.01 11.93
N ALA A 246 -11.06 -4.94 12.56
CA ALA A 246 -10.25 -5.93 11.88
C ALA A 246 -11.09 -6.90 11.03
N ARG A 247 -12.22 -7.39 11.56
CA ARG A 247 -13.16 -8.24 10.79
C ARG A 247 -13.72 -7.54 9.57
N ARG A 248 -14.07 -6.24 9.67
CA ARG A 248 -14.48 -5.45 8.50
C ARG A 248 -13.38 -5.41 7.43
N GLN A 249 -12.15 -5.18 7.83
CA GLN A 249 -11.02 -5.18 6.89
C GLN A 249 -10.78 -6.58 6.28
N ALA A 250 -10.80 -7.62 7.09
CA ALA A 250 -10.66 -9.01 6.63
C ALA A 250 -11.79 -9.40 5.65
N THR A 251 -13.02 -8.95 5.92
CA THR A 251 -14.18 -9.11 5.01
C THR A 251 -13.91 -8.53 3.62
N LEU A 252 -13.34 -7.33 3.55
CA LEU A 252 -12.94 -6.73 2.27
C LEU A 252 -11.84 -7.54 1.59
N ILE A 253 -10.87 -8.03 2.34
CA ILE A 253 -9.78 -8.87 1.82
C ILE A 253 -10.36 -10.16 1.21
N VAL A 254 -11.10 -10.95 1.98
CA VAL A 254 -11.66 -12.23 1.49
C VAL A 254 -12.66 -12.04 0.34
N SER A 255 -13.34 -10.90 0.26
CA SER A 255 -14.27 -10.62 -0.83
C SER A 255 -13.60 -10.32 -2.16
N GLN A 256 -12.43 -9.68 -2.11
CA GLN A 256 -11.70 -9.22 -3.30
C GLN A 256 -10.70 -10.23 -3.84
N GLN A 257 -10.34 -11.25 -3.05
CA GLN A 257 -9.36 -12.24 -3.47
C GLN A 257 -10.03 -13.43 -4.18
N PRO A 258 -9.42 -13.96 -5.25
CA PRO A 258 -9.83 -15.22 -5.84
C PRO A 258 -9.80 -16.38 -4.82
N PRO A 259 -10.76 -17.32 -4.86
CA PRO A 259 -10.78 -18.47 -3.94
C PRO A 259 -9.49 -19.27 -3.90
N GLU A 260 -8.83 -19.43 -5.05
CA GLU A 260 -7.55 -20.14 -5.16
C GLU A 260 -6.43 -19.47 -4.38
N ASN A 261 -6.42 -18.14 -4.25
CA ASN A 261 -5.43 -17.42 -3.46
C ASN A 261 -5.64 -17.62 -1.96
N LEU A 262 -6.89 -17.72 -1.52
CA LEU A 262 -7.25 -18.01 -0.14
C LEU A 262 -6.92 -19.47 0.23
N HIS A 263 -7.27 -20.41 -0.65
CA HIS A 263 -6.98 -21.83 -0.45
C HIS A 263 -5.48 -22.12 -0.32
N ARG A 264 -4.64 -21.43 -1.09
CA ARG A 264 -3.17 -21.59 -1.03
C ARG A 264 -2.56 -21.30 0.35
N VAL A 265 -3.22 -20.51 1.16
CA VAL A 265 -2.78 -20.14 2.51
C VAL A 265 -3.61 -20.81 3.61
N GLY A 266 -4.44 -21.80 3.24
CA GLY A 266 -5.14 -22.68 4.18
C GLY A 266 -6.57 -22.29 4.50
N PHE A 267 -7.17 -21.29 3.81
CA PHE A 267 -8.58 -20.99 3.99
C PHE A 267 -9.46 -21.88 3.10
N GLU A 268 -10.48 -22.45 3.69
CA GLU A 268 -11.50 -23.23 2.99
C GLU A 268 -12.73 -22.35 2.64
N PRO A 269 -13.52 -22.71 1.62
CA PRO A 269 -14.75 -21.97 1.28
C PRO A 269 -15.70 -21.77 2.45
N SER A 270 -15.78 -22.72 3.38
CA SER A 270 -16.58 -22.63 4.62
C SER A 270 -16.22 -21.42 5.48
N ASP A 271 -14.98 -20.96 5.40
CA ASP A 271 -14.46 -19.89 6.27
C ASP A 271 -14.97 -18.50 5.88
N TYR A 272 -15.40 -18.34 4.61
CA TYR A 272 -15.77 -17.03 4.08
C TYR A 272 -16.99 -17.01 3.12
N ALA A 273 -17.61 -18.16 2.83
CA ALA A 273 -18.70 -18.23 1.87
C ALA A 273 -19.93 -17.42 2.31
N ALA A 274 -20.30 -17.48 3.59
CA ALA A 274 -21.42 -16.71 4.14
C ALA A 274 -21.17 -15.20 4.02
N THR A 275 -19.98 -14.74 4.36
CA THR A 275 -19.53 -13.35 4.23
C THR A 275 -19.63 -12.86 2.79
N ARG A 276 -19.14 -13.64 1.82
CA ARG A 276 -19.23 -13.29 0.39
C ARG A 276 -20.68 -13.26 -0.11
N ALA A 277 -21.51 -14.18 0.38
CA ALA A 277 -22.93 -14.24 0.01
C ALA A 277 -23.68 -12.99 0.50
N ALA A 278 -23.46 -12.56 1.73
CA ALA A 278 -24.05 -11.36 2.30
C ALA A 278 -23.64 -10.09 1.53
N LEU A 279 -22.34 -9.93 1.21
CA LEU A 279 -21.88 -8.82 0.37
C LEU A 279 -22.53 -8.81 -1.02
N LYS A 280 -22.66 -9.98 -1.64
CA LYS A 280 -23.30 -10.12 -2.96
C LYS A 280 -24.80 -9.82 -2.89
N ALA A 281 -25.45 -10.13 -1.77
CA ALA A 281 -26.86 -9.79 -1.54
C ALA A 281 -27.10 -8.29 -1.30
N GLY A 282 -26.03 -7.53 -0.99
CA GLY A 282 -26.11 -6.10 -0.71
C GLY A 282 -26.38 -5.77 0.76
N ASP A 283 -26.15 -6.71 1.68
CA ASP A 283 -26.40 -6.54 3.11
C ASP A 283 -25.44 -5.54 3.79
N GLY A 284 -24.37 -5.12 3.06
CA GLY A 284 -23.36 -4.21 3.55
C GLY A 284 -22.19 -4.90 4.25
N VAL A 285 -21.10 -4.13 4.43
CA VAL A 285 -19.84 -4.68 4.97
C VAL A 285 -19.98 -5.08 6.43
N ASP A 286 -20.75 -4.37 7.23
CA ASP A 286 -20.93 -4.65 8.66
C ASP A 286 -21.63 -5.99 8.88
N ALA A 287 -22.79 -6.18 8.25
CA ALA A 287 -23.52 -7.44 8.33
C ALA A 287 -22.72 -8.63 7.79
N ALA A 288 -21.94 -8.42 6.73
CA ALA A 288 -21.05 -9.44 6.19
C ALA A 288 -19.88 -9.77 7.14
N ALA A 289 -19.35 -8.76 7.84
CA ALA A 289 -18.26 -8.92 8.81
C ALA A 289 -18.70 -9.73 10.04
N ASP A 290 -19.93 -9.61 10.47
CA ASP A 290 -20.48 -10.40 11.56
C ASP A 290 -20.53 -11.91 11.25
N LEU A 291 -20.52 -12.27 9.97
CA LEU A 291 -20.48 -13.66 9.50
C LEU A 291 -19.06 -14.21 9.31
N LEU A 292 -18.03 -13.37 9.39
CA LEU A 292 -16.65 -13.82 9.27
C LEU A 292 -16.13 -14.28 10.64
N PRO A 293 -15.67 -15.54 10.77
CA PRO A 293 -15.06 -16.02 12.01
C PRO A 293 -13.86 -15.14 12.42
N GLN A 294 -13.73 -14.89 13.73
CA GLN A 294 -12.61 -14.07 14.24
C GLN A 294 -11.25 -14.70 13.92
N GLU A 295 -11.17 -16.02 13.96
CA GLU A 295 -9.96 -16.78 13.64
C GLU A 295 -9.47 -16.56 12.21
N VAL A 296 -10.40 -16.31 11.28
CA VAL A 296 -10.07 -15.95 9.89
C VAL A 296 -9.54 -14.52 9.83
N ALA A 297 -10.17 -13.60 10.56
CA ALA A 297 -9.72 -12.21 10.61
C ALA A 297 -8.31 -12.08 11.22
N ASP A 298 -8.02 -12.84 12.29
CA ASP A 298 -6.73 -12.85 13.01
C ASP A 298 -5.56 -13.39 12.15
N GLN A 299 -5.86 -14.09 11.06
CA GLN A 299 -4.86 -14.54 10.09
C GLN A 299 -4.53 -13.48 9.02
N LEU A 300 -5.35 -12.44 8.91
CA LEU A 300 -5.25 -11.41 7.86
C LEU A 300 -4.93 -10.01 8.43
N VAL A 301 -5.37 -9.73 9.67
CA VAL A 301 -5.26 -8.43 10.31
C VAL A 301 -4.82 -8.60 11.76
N VAL A 302 -3.73 -7.97 12.15
CA VAL A 302 -3.33 -7.89 13.56
C VAL A 302 -4.35 -7.03 14.31
N SER A 303 -4.91 -7.51 15.42
CA SER A 303 -5.93 -6.74 16.14
C SER A 303 -5.92 -6.97 17.65
N GLY A 304 -6.39 -5.95 18.38
CA GLY A 304 -6.59 -6.01 19.82
C GLY A 304 -6.13 -4.77 20.57
N THR A 305 -5.84 -4.96 21.86
CA THR A 305 -5.22 -3.94 22.71
C THR A 305 -3.76 -3.71 22.32
N PRO A 306 -3.10 -2.64 22.80
CA PRO A 306 -1.66 -2.46 22.58
C PRO A 306 -0.81 -3.68 22.89
N GLY A 307 -1.10 -4.38 24.00
CA GLY A 307 -0.38 -5.61 24.39
C GLY A 307 -0.54 -6.74 23.36
N ASP A 308 -1.78 -6.99 22.90
CA ASP A 308 -2.06 -7.99 21.87
C ASP A 308 -1.32 -7.65 20.56
N CYS A 309 -1.32 -6.38 20.19
CA CYS A 309 -0.65 -5.90 18.97
C CYS A 309 0.88 -6.01 19.04
N ILE A 310 1.49 -5.79 20.20
CA ILE A 310 2.94 -5.93 20.38
C ILE A 310 3.37 -7.39 20.11
N GLU A 311 2.67 -8.36 20.69
CA GLU A 311 2.98 -9.78 20.52
C GLU A 311 2.85 -10.20 19.05
N ALA A 312 1.71 -9.89 18.42
CA ALA A 312 1.45 -10.27 17.04
C ALA A 312 2.38 -9.56 16.04
N LEU A 313 2.69 -8.27 16.26
CA LEU A 313 3.66 -7.54 15.44
C LEU A 313 5.07 -8.09 15.59
N ALA A 314 5.48 -8.46 16.81
CA ALA A 314 6.80 -9.05 17.04
C ALA A 314 6.99 -10.37 16.27
N GLU A 315 5.93 -11.21 16.24
CA GLU A 315 5.91 -12.44 15.44
C GLU A 315 6.00 -12.12 13.95
N LEU A 316 5.09 -11.29 13.43
CA LEU A 316 4.95 -11.00 12.01
C LEU A 316 6.18 -10.28 11.43
N LEU A 317 6.74 -9.31 12.15
CA LEU A 317 7.96 -8.62 11.74
C LEU A 317 9.17 -9.54 11.76
N GLY A 318 9.21 -10.54 12.66
CA GLY A 318 10.23 -11.58 12.63
C GLY A 318 10.19 -12.37 11.33
N TYR A 319 9.01 -12.85 10.94
CA TYR A 319 8.84 -13.52 9.65
C TYR A 319 9.19 -12.63 8.45
N ALA A 320 8.78 -11.36 8.49
CA ALA A 320 9.09 -10.43 7.41
C ALA A 320 10.60 -10.17 7.29
N GLU A 321 11.32 -10.00 8.41
CA GLU A 321 12.78 -9.84 8.43
C GLU A 321 13.49 -11.07 7.85
N ASP A 322 13.08 -12.27 8.24
CA ASP A 322 13.62 -13.53 7.74
C ASP A 322 13.38 -13.69 6.22
N ALA A 323 12.25 -13.17 5.72
CA ALA A 323 11.93 -13.12 4.28
C ALA A 323 12.63 -11.97 3.52
N GLY A 324 13.52 -11.22 4.18
CA GLY A 324 14.34 -10.17 3.58
C GLY A 324 13.65 -8.83 3.38
N PHE A 325 12.54 -8.55 4.09
CA PHE A 325 11.97 -7.20 4.14
C PHE A 325 12.83 -6.29 5.02
N THR A 326 12.99 -5.05 4.60
CA THR A 326 13.86 -4.06 5.25
C THR A 326 13.10 -2.87 5.83
N GLU A 327 11.88 -2.66 5.38
CA GLU A 327 10.97 -1.64 5.88
C GLU A 327 9.57 -2.23 6.08
N ALA A 328 8.80 -1.65 7.00
CA ALA A 328 7.38 -1.95 7.17
C ALA A 328 6.58 -0.67 7.37
N TYR A 329 5.30 -0.73 7.05
CA TYR A 329 4.32 0.29 7.46
C TYR A 329 3.09 -0.36 8.10
N ILE A 330 2.48 0.36 9.02
CA ILE A 330 1.18 -0.01 9.58
C ILE A 330 0.08 0.46 8.62
N GLY A 331 -0.74 -0.48 8.17
CA GLY A 331 -1.83 -0.26 7.23
C GLY A 331 -3.21 -0.43 7.84
N ALA A 332 -4.21 -0.41 6.98
CA ALA A 332 -5.63 -0.43 7.34
C ALA A 332 -6.04 -1.60 8.24
N PRO A 333 -7.02 -1.35 9.12
CA PRO A 333 -7.75 -0.10 9.32
C PRO A 333 -7.05 0.92 10.24
N VAL A 334 -5.92 0.59 10.85
CA VAL A 334 -5.15 1.21 11.92
C VAL A 334 -5.88 1.08 13.27
N GLY A 335 -7.17 1.33 13.32
CA GLY A 335 -8.07 1.13 14.44
C GLY A 335 -9.49 1.62 14.13
N PRO A 336 -10.44 1.43 15.05
CA PRO A 336 -11.80 1.93 14.89
C PRO A 336 -11.86 3.46 14.89
N ASP A 337 -11.03 4.13 15.71
CA ASP A 337 -10.75 5.56 15.68
C ASP A 337 -9.27 5.77 15.28
N PRO A 338 -8.99 6.40 14.12
CA PRO A 338 -7.62 6.57 13.65
C PRO A 338 -6.75 7.43 14.56
N ARG A 339 -7.31 8.43 15.23
CA ARG A 339 -6.56 9.31 16.15
C ARG A 339 -6.11 8.52 17.38
N GLU A 340 -7.07 7.89 18.10
CA GLU A 340 -6.77 7.03 19.23
C GLU A 340 -5.74 5.95 18.85
N ALA A 341 -5.96 5.30 17.74
CA ALA A 341 -5.08 4.23 17.28
C ALA A 341 -3.64 4.71 17.05
N VAL A 342 -3.45 5.87 16.42
CA VAL A 342 -2.10 6.44 16.21
C VAL A 342 -1.48 6.88 17.53
N GLU A 343 -2.25 7.45 18.46
CA GLU A 343 -1.78 7.78 19.81
C GLU A 343 -1.32 6.51 20.57
N LEU A 344 -2.09 5.42 20.53
CA LEU A 344 -1.72 4.12 21.12
C LEU A 344 -0.48 3.50 20.46
N LEU A 345 -0.41 3.53 19.13
CA LEU A 345 0.75 3.03 18.40
C LEU A 345 2.02 3.78 18.79
N THR A 346 1.99 5.10 18.83
CA THR A 346 3.17 5.93 19.08
C THR A 346 3.61 5.91 20.55
N SER A 347 2.67 5.82 21.48
CA SER A 347 2.95 5.89 22.92
C SER A 347 3.15 4.53 23.60
N GLN A 348 2.51 3.47 23.11
CA GLN A 348 2.50 2.16 23.79
C GLN A 348 3.06 1.01 22.96
N VAL A 349 2.80 0.98 21.64
CA VAL A 349 3.18 -0.18 20.81
C VAL A 349 4.61 -0.05 20.28
N LEU A 350 4.92 1.04 19.57
CA LEU A 350 6.24 1.21 18.96
C LEU A 350 7.40 1.25 19.97
N PRO A 351 7.27 1.86 21.16
CA PRO A 351 8.35 1.85 22.14
C PRO A 351 8.74 0.43 22.62
N GLU A 352 7.77 -0.47 22.74
CA GLU A 352 7.99 -1.85 23.22
C GLU A 352 8.54 -2.80 22.14
N LEU A 353 8.46 -2.41 20.87
CA LEU A 353 9.03 -3.18 19.76
C LEU A 353 10.51 -2.85 19.50
N ARG A 354 11.08 -1.85 20.18
CA ARG A 354 12.47 -1.34 20.03
C ARG A 354 13.54 -2.19 20.69
#